data_b2f829b1e319ce0fdc6626a45ba92740
#
_entry.id   b2f829b1e319ce0fdc6626a45ba92740
#
_cell.length_a   1.000
_cell.length_b   1.000
_cell.length_c   1.000
_cell.angle_alpha   90.00
_cell.angle_beta   90.00
_cell.angle_gamma   90.00
#
_symmetry.space_group_name_H-M   'P 1'
#
loop_
_entity.id
_entity.type
_entity.pdbx_description
1 polymer ?
#
loop_
_entity_poly.entity_id
_entity_poly.type
_entity_poly.pdbx_seq_one_letter_code
_entity_poly.pdbx_strand_id
1 'polypeptide(L)'
;MTVKFNFKVPAETSSIFTDEANQFVESLHNKFSAKISELLQARASRQEDFNNGKLPDFLPSTREVRSADWKVRDIPEELLDRRVEITGPVDRKMIINALNSDVKVFMADFEDSLSPTWENVAHGQQNLYDAVRKTISSVSYTHLTLPTNGLG
;
A
#
# COMPACT_ATOMS: atom_id res chain seq x y z
N MET A 1 -0.07 -11.03 -21.89
CA MET A 1 -0.30 -12.12 -20.90
C MET A 1 -1.58 -11.80 -20.18
N THR A 2 -2.54 -12.69 -20.08
CA THR A 2 -3.84 -12.41 -19.43
C THR A 2 -3.76 -12.78 -17.95
N VAL A 3 -4.32 -11.94 -17.07
CA VAL A 3 -4.41 -12.24 -15.63
C VAL A 3 -5.17 -13.55 -15.43
N LYS A 4 -4.59 -14.46 -14.65
CA LYS A 4 -5.22 -15.71 -14.25
C LYS A 4 -5.18 -15.84 -12.73
N PHE A 5 -6.29 -16.20 -12.15
CA PHE A 5 -6.38 -16.50 -10.73
C PHE A 5 -6.09 -17.99 -10.50
N ASN A 6 -5.09 -18.29 -9.69
CA ASN A 6 -4.77 -19.67 -9.29
C ASN A 6 -5.68 -20.15 -8.14
N PHE A 7 -6.40 -19.23 -7.51
CA PHE A 7 -7.32 -19.50 -6.42
C PHE A 7 -8.68 -18.88 -6.72
N LYS A 8 -9.71 -19.37 -6.06
CA LYS A 8 -11.05 -18.80 -6.17
C LYS A 8 -11.03 -17.37 -5.63
N VAL A 9 -11.56 -16.45 -6.39
CA VAL A 9 -11.83 -15.07 -5.92
C VAL A 9 -13.01 -15.12 -4.95
N PRO A 10 -12.87 -14.61 -3.71
CA PRO A 10 -13.98 -14.55 -2.78
C PRO A 10 -15.12 -13.71 -3.38
N ALA A 11 -16.36 -14.20 -3.27
CA ALA A 11 -17.51 -13.59 -3.95
C ALA A 11 -17.74 -12.13 -3.53
N GLU A 12 -17.50 -11.82 -2.25
CA GLU A 12 -17.61 -10.50 -1.65
C GLU A 12 -16.58 -9.50 -2.17
N THR A 13 -15.50 -9.96 -2.81
CA THR A 13 -14.43 -9.11 -3.37
C THR A 13 -14.59 -8.88 -4.88
N SER A 14 -15.68 -9.31 -5.47
CA SER A 14 -15.91 -9.21 -6.93
C SER A 14 -15.88 -7.77 -7.44
N SER A 15 -16.25 -6.79 -6.62
CA SER A 15 -16.20 -5.36 -6.96
C SER A 15 -14.76 -4.82 -7.05
N ILE A 16 -13.77 -5.53 -6.50
CA ILE A 16 -12.35 -5.17 -6.55
C ILE A 16 -11.69 -5.78 -7.80
N PHE A 17 -11.97 -7.05 -8.09
CA PHE A 17 -11.34 -7.80 -9.18
C PHE A 17 -12.18 -7.75 -10.47
N THR A 18 -12.55 -6.52 -10.88
CA THR A 18 -13.29 -6.31 -12.14
C THR A 18 -12.39 -6.57 -13.36
N ASP A 19 -13.01 -6.75 -14.52
CA ASP A 19 -12.24 -6.94 -15.76
C ASP A 19 -11.35 -5.74 -16.07
N GLU A 20 -11.80 -4.52 -15.80
CA GLU A 20 -11.03 -3.29 -15.98
C GLU A 20 -9.83 -3.24 -15.02
N ALA A 21 -10.02 -3.62 -13.75
CA ALA A 21 -8.93 -3.69 -12.77
C ALA A 21 -7.87 -4.73 -13.20
N ASN A 22 -8.31 -5.89 -13.66
CA ASN A 22 -7.43 -6.94 -14.15
C ASN A 22 -6.66 -6.51 -15.41
N GLN A 23 -7.31 -5.83 -16.35
CA GLN A 23 -6.67 -5.25 -17.54
C GLN A 23 -5.64 -4.18 -17.16
N PHE A 24 -5.94 -3.36 -16.15
CA PHE A 24 -4.99 -2.37 -15.64
C PHE A 24 -3.73 -3.04 -15.08
N VAL A 25 -3.87 -4.06 -14.23
CA VAL A 25 -2.73 -4.84 -13.70
C VAL A 25 -1.93 -5.50 -14.83
N GLU A 26 -2.60 -6.07 -15.82
CA GLU A 26 -1.96 -6.65 -17.00
C GLU A 26 -1.16 -5.60 -17.77
N SER A 27 -1.72 -4.40 -17.95
CA SER A 27 -1.03 -3.31 -18.65
C SER A 27 0.24 -2.86 -17.92
N LEU A 28 0.19 -2.78 -16.59
CA LEU A 28 1.37 -2.49 -15.77
C LEU A 28 2.44 -3.57 -15.89
N HIS A 29 2.04 -4.83 -15.82
CA HIS A 29 2.96 -5.94 -15.99
C HIS A 29 3.66 -5.89 -17.35
N ASN A 30 2.89 -5.76 -18.43
CA ASN A 30 3.43 -5.72 -19.80
C ASN A 30 4.38 -4.53 -20.00
N LYS A 31 4.09 -3.40 -19.37
CA LYS A 31 4.90 -2.19 -19.49
C LYS A 31 6.20 -2.27 -18.66
N PHE A 32 6.18 -2.85 -17.48
CA PHE A 32 7.25 -2.70 -16.52
C PHE A 32 8.04 -3.98 -16.21
N SER A 33 7.58 -5.18 -16.57
CA SER A 33 8.23 -6.44 -16.20
C SER A 33 9.68 -6.55 -16.70
N ALA A 34 9.94 -6.13 -17.93
CA ALA A 34 11.29 -6.12 -18.49
C ALA A 34 12.22 -5.15 -17.70
N LYS A 35 11.69 -3.97 -17.35
CA LYS A 35 12.45 -2.98 -16.57
C LYS A 35 12.73 -3.46 -15.14
N ILE A 36 11.79 -4.16 -14.52
CA ILE A 36 11.98 -4.79 -13.20
C ILE A 36 13.13 -5.81 -13.28
N SER A 37 13.14 -6.66 -14.28
CA SER A 37 14.21 -7.66 -14.47
C SER A 37 15.58 -7.00 -14.67
N GLU A 38 15.66 -5.94 -15.47
CA GLU A 38 16.89 -5.14 -15.65
C GLU A 38 17.38 -4.55 -14.32
N LEU A 39 16.48 -3.97 -13.53
CA LEU A 39 16.83 -3.37 -12.25
C LEU A 39 17.26 -4.40 -11.20
N LEU A 40 16.67 -5.59 -11.20
CA LEU A 40 17.11 -6.69 -10.33
C LEU A 40 18.53 -7.17 -10.70
N GLN A 41 18.86 -7.24 -11.97
CA GLN A 41 20.22 -7.54 -12.42
C GLN A 41 21.21 -6.43 -12.01
N ALA A 42 20.85 -5.17 -12.23
CA ALA A 42 21.66 -4.02 -11.80
C ALA A 42 21.92 -4.03 -10.28
N ARG A 43 20.90 -4.43 -9.50
CA ARG A 43 21.01 -4.61 -8.04
C ARG A 43 22.04 -5.69 -7.66
N ALA A 44 22.00 -6.84 -8.35
CA ALA A 44 22.98 -7.92 -8.13
C ALA A 44 24.42 -7.44 -8.44
N SER A 45 24.64 -6.79 -9.59
CA SER A 45 25.94 -6.23 -9.94
C SER A 45 26.41 -5.17 -8.93
N ARG A 46 25.48 -4.35 -8.42
CA ARG A 46 25.81 -3.35 -7.39
C ARG A 46 26.23 -3.99 -6.08
N GLN A 47 25.61 -5.11 -5.71
CA GLN A 47 26.01 -5.87 -4.53
C GLN A 47 27.43 -6.45 -4.67
N GLU A 48 27.81 -6.91 -5.87
CA GLU A 48 29.18 -7.36 -6.13
C GLU A 48 30.20 -6.20 -6.00
N ASP A 49 29.86 -4.99 -6.49
CA ASP A 49 30.67 -3.80 -6.27
C ASP A 49 30.94 -3.57 -4.77
N PHE A 50 29.90 -3.67 -3.93
CA PHE A 50 30.02 -3.51 -2.48
C PHE A 50 30.87 -4.61 -1.83
N ASN A 51 30.70 -5.86 -2.23
CA ASN A 51 31.49 -6.98 -1.77
C ASN A 51 33.00 -6.81 -2.11
N ASN A 52 33.28 -6.12 -3.21
CA ASN A 52 34.64 -5.76 -3.63
C ASN A 52 35.17 -4.45 -3.02
N GLY A 53 34.47 -3.90 -2.02
CA GLY A 53 34.93 -2.74 -1.25
C GLY A 53 34.57 -1.36 -1.85
N LYS A 54 33.72 -1.31 -2.90
CA LYS A 54 33.25 -0.05 -3.46
C LYS A 54 32.14 0.53 -2.58
N LEU A 55 32.42 1.62 -1.89
CA LEU A 55 31.46 2.27 -1.02
C LEU A 55 30.35 2.99 -1.79
N PRO A 56 29.15 3.12 -1.19
CA PRO A 56 28.08 3.94 -1.74
C PRO A 56 28.50 5.42 -1.86
N ASP A 57 28.08 6.06 -2.93
CA ASP A 57 28.25 7.50 -3.13
C ASP A 57 27.06 8.04 -3.92
N PHE A 58 26.92 9.35 -3.94
CA PHE A 58 25.89 10.02 -4.73
C PHE A 58 26.14 9.87 -6.22
N LEU A 59 25.08 9.69 -6.99
CA LEU A 59 25.16 9.60 -8.44
C LEU A 59 25.66 10.93 -9.04
N PRO A 60 26.68 10.92 -9.91
CA PRO A 60 27.15 12.13 -10.60
C PRO A 60 26.02 12.84 -11.37
N SER A 61 25.09 12.08 -11.98
CA SER A 61 23.95 12.60 -12.72
C SER A 61 22.95 13.42 -11.89
N THR A 62 22.99 13.31 -10.55
CA THR A 62 22.10 14.05 -9.64
C THR A 62 22.79 15.29 -9.02
N ARG A 63 24.00 15.62 -9.42
CA ARG A 63 24.78 16.73 -8.85
C ARG A 63 24.05 18.06 -8.97
N GLU A 64 23.52 18.36 -10.13
CA GLU A 64 22.79 19.61 -10.39
C GLU A 64 21.54 19.71 -9.50
N VAL A 65 20.77 18.62 -9.37
CA VAL A 65 19.60 18.58 -8.51
C VAL A 65 19.99 18.83 -7.05
N ARG A 66 21.07 18.19 -6.56
CA ARG A 66 21.53 18.37 -5.17
C ARG A 66 22.05 19.79 -4.89
N SER A 67 22.55 20.48 -5.91
CA SER A 67 23.09 21.85 -5.79
C SER A 67 22.05 22.93 -6.06
N ALA A 68 20.87 22.57 -6.56
CA ALA A 68 19.82 23.52 -6.89
C ALA A 68 19.09 24.02 -5.63
N ASP A 69 18.62 25.25 -5.70
CA ASP A 69 17.75 25.83 -4.66
C ASP A 69 16.30 25.35 -4.87
N TRP A 70 15.96 24.23 -4.24
CA TRP A 70 14.63 23.65 -4.28
C TRP A 70 14.12 23.34 -2.87
N LYS A 71 12.81 23.28 -2.74
CA LYS A 71 12.11 22.90 -1.50
C LYS A 71 11.08 21.81 -1.80
N VAL A 72 10.85 20.95 -0.83
CA VAL A 72 9.73 20.01 -0.88
C VAL A 72 8.43 20.80 -0.84
N ARG A 73 7.37 20.19 -1.39
CA ARG A 73 6.01 20.75 -1.28
C ARG A 73 5.59 20.80 0.19
N ASP A 74 4.77 21.79 0.54
CA ASP A 74 4.15 21.83 1.85
C ASP A 74 3.33 20.58 2.13
N ILE A 75 3.33 20.17 3.39
CA ILE A 75 2.54 19.02 3.85
C ILE A 75 1.06 19.41 3.81
N PRO A 76 0.15 18.56 3.28
CA PRO A 76 -1.29 18.80 3.37
C PRO A 76 -1.73 19.04 4.82
N GLU A 77 -2.71 19.93 5.01
CA GLU A 77 -3.14 20.36 6.34
C GLU A 77 -3.57 19.19 7.22
N GLU A 78 -4.24 18.19 6.64
CA GLU A 78 -4.70 16.98 7.33
C GLU A 78 -3.55 16.14 7.91
N LEU A 79 -2.31 16.33 7.41
CA LEU A 79 -1.13 15.59 7.83
C LEU A 79 -0.18 16.39 8.73
N LEU A 80 -0.54 17.63 9.11
CA LEU A 80 0.29 18.45 9.99
C LEU A 80 0.34 17.89 11.42
N ASP A 81 -0.73 17.27 11.89
CA ASP A 81 -0.76 16.57 13.17
C ASP A 81 -0.89 15.06 12.99
N ARG A 82 0.22 14.34 13.11
CA ARG A 82 0.29 12.87 13.01
C ARG A 82 0.61 12.20 14.36
N ARG A 83 0.21 12.82 15.45
CA ARG A 83 0.39 12.29 16.80
C ARG A 83 -0.89 11.57 17.25
N VAL A 84 -0.98 10.32 17.34
CA VAL A 84 -0.04 9.23 17.08
C VAL A 84 -0.40 8.61 15.75
N GLU A 85 0.55 7.95 15.11
CA GLU A 85 0.37 7.14 13.91
C GLU A 85 0.39 5.66 14.32
N ILE A 86 -0.62 4.90 13.90
CA ILE A 86 -0.70 3.46 14.15
C ILE A 86 -0.59 2.69 12.84
N THR A 87 0.24 1.66 12.82
CA THR A 87 0.31 0.70 11.72
C THR A 87 -0.38 -0.59 12.11
N GLY A 88 -1.18 -1.16 11.23
CA GLY A 88 -1.85 -2.42 11.48
C GLY A 88 -2.33 -3.13 10.23
N PRO A 89 -2.69 -4.42 10.34
CA PRO A 89 -3.13 -5.22 9.22
C PRO A 89 -4.47 -4.73 8.66
N VAL A 90 -4.75 -5.11 7.43
CA VAL A 90 -5.99 -4.78 6.72
C VAL A 90 -7.15 -5.73 7.08
N ASP A 91 -7.07 -6.39 8.23
CA ASP A 91 -8.18 -7.14 8.82
C ASP A 91 -9.33 -6.21 9.18
N ARG A 92 -10.57 -6.66 8.91
CA ARG A 92 -11.77 -5.82 9.06
C ARG A 92 -11.94 -5.25 10.47
N LYS A 93 -11.75 -6.09 11.48
CA LYS A 93 -11.86 -5.68 12.88
C LYS A 93 -10.74 -4.71 13.26
N MET A 94 -9.53 -4.95 12.80
CA MET A 94 -8.38 -4.11 13.11
C MET A 94 -8.52 -2.72 12.48
N ILE A 95 -9.00 -2.63 11.24
CA ILE A 95 -9.31 -1.34 10.60
C ILE A 95 -10.35 -0.58 11.41
N ILE A 96 -11.46 -1.22 11.79
CA ILE A 96 -12.53 -0.58 12.59
C ILE A 96 -11.96 -0.07 13.93
N ASN A 97 -11.17 -0.89 14.62
CA ASN A 97 -10.57 -0.50 15.89
C ASN A 97 -9.60 0.68 15.74
N ALA A 98 -8.75 0.65 14.72
CA ALA A 98 -7.80 1.73 14.45
C ALA A 98 -8.52 3.05 14.14
N LEU A 99 -9.53 3.01 13.28
CA LEU A 99 -10.29 4.20 12.89
C LEU A 99 -11.22 4.74 13.99
N ASN A 100 -11.52 3.93 15.02
CA ASN A 100 -12.27 4.35 16.21
C ASN A 100 -11.37 4.76 17.40
N SER A 101 -10.05 4.70 17.24
CA SER A 101 -9.11 5.18 18.25
C SER A 101 -8.81 6.67 18.06
N ASP A 102 -8.23 7.30 19.08
CA ASP A 102 -7.87 8.73 19.04
C ASP A 102 -6.56 9.01 18.27
N VAL A 103 -6.09 8.06 17.49
CA VAL A 103 -4.90 8.27 16.64
C VAL A 103 -5.22 9.17 15.46
N LYS A 104 -4.24 9.95 15.02
CA LYS A 104 -4.41 10.88 13.92
C LYS A 104 -4.23 10.22 12.54
N VAL A 105 -3.42 9.18 12.47
CA VAL A 105 -3.13 8.48 11.22
C VAL A 105 -3.16 6.97 11.43
N PHE A 106 -3.79 6.26 10.51
CA PHE A 106 -3.72 4.81 10.40
C PHE A 106 -3.04 4.43 9.10
N MET A 107 -1.94 3.67 9.22
CA MET A 107 -1.26 3.03 8.10
C MET A 107 -1.79 1.61 7.93
N ALA A 108 -2.56 1.38 6.87
CA ALA A 108 -3.06 0.06 6.50
C ALA A 108 -1.96 -0.75 5.82
N ASP A 109 -1.46 -1.78 6.46
CA ASP A 109 -0.26 -2.50 6.06
C ASP A 109 -0.61 -3.90 5.52
N PHE A 110 -0.33 -4.12 4.22
CA PHE A 110 -0.48 -5.41 3.53
C PHE A 110 0.77 -6.28 3.59
N GLU A 111 1.90 -5.72 4.03
CA GLU A 111 3.21 -6.36 3.98
C GLU A 111 3.57 -6.97 5.34
N ASP A 112 4.03 -6.15 6.27
CA ASP A 112 4.65 -6.63 7.50
C ASP A 112 3.64 -7.03 8.59
N SER A 113 2.46 -6.42 8.59
CA SER A 113 1.44 -6.66 9.61
C SER A 113 0.41 -7.71 9.22
N LEU A 114 0.41 -8.16 7.96
CA LEU A 114 -0.57 -9.09 7.42
C LEU A 114 0.11 -10.40 6.98
N SER A 115 -0.46 -11.55 7.36
CA SER A 115 -0.09 -12.79 6.68
C SER A 115 -0.56 -12.73 5.22
N PRO A 116 0.35 -12.72 4.22
CA PRO A 116 0.02 -12.39 2.83
C PRO A 116 -0.60 -13.58 2.07
N THR A 117 -1.61 -14.22 2.66
CA THR A 117 -2.41 -15.21 1.95
C THR A 117 -3.30 -14.52 0.92
N TRP A 118 -3.67 -15.25 -0.14
CA TRP A 118 -4.61 -14.73 -1.14
C TRP A 118 -5.89 -14.18 -0.53
N GLU A 119 -6.47 -14.93 0.40
CA GLU A 119 -7.71 -14.57 1.08
C GLU A 119 -7.57 -13.27 1.88
N ASN A 120 -6.52 -13.15 2.69
CA ASN A 120 -6.26 -11.94 3.49
C ASN A 120 -6.04 -10.71 2.60
N VAL A 121 -5.28 -10.86 1.52
CA VAL A 121 -5.01 -9.74 0.60
C VAL A 121 -6.29 -9.33 -0.13
N ALA A 122 -7.07 -10.29 -0.63
CA ALA A 122 -8.32 -10.01 -1.33
C ALA A 122 -9.34 -9.32 -0.42
N HIS A 123 -9.58 -9.86 0.78
CA HIS A 123 -10.48 -9.25 1.77
C HIS A 123 -9.96 -7.90 2.26
N GLY A 124 -8.64 -7.74 2.40
CA GLY A 124 -8.01 -6.47 2.77
C GLY A 124 -8.37 -5.34 1.81
N GLN A 125 -8.35 -5.59 0.50
CA GLN A 125 -8.77 -4.62 -0.50
C GLN A 125 -10.25 -4.23 -0.33
N GLN A 126 -11.13 -5.21 -0.12
CA GLN A 126 -12.54 -4.95 0.13
C GLN A 126 -12.75 -4.18 1.44
N ASN A 127 -12.03 -4.53 2.49
CA ASN A 127 -12.12 -3.85 3.78
C ASN A 127 -11.73 -2.37 3.68
N LEU A 128 -10.68 -2.04 2.94
CA LEU A 128 -10.30 -0.64 2.69
C LEU A 128 -11.31 0.08 1.79
N TYR A 129 -11.85 -0.61 0.79
CA TYR A 129 -12.92 -0.06 -0.04
C TYR A 129 -14.12 0.36 0.82
N ASP A 130 -14.55 -0.52 1.74
CA ASP A 130 -15.65 -0.26 2.66
C ASP A 130 -15.29 0.86 3.68
N ALA A 131 -14.06 0.86 4.19
CA ALA A 131 -13.60 1.84 5.16
C ALA A 131 -13.63 3.28 4.60
N VAL A 132 -13.05 3.49 3.41
CA VAL A 132 -13.04 4.81 2.75
C VAL A 132 -14.46 5.32 2.47
N ARG A 133 -15.43 4.42 2.26
CA ARG A 133 -16.83 4.76 2.03
C ARG A 133 -17.66 4.82 3.31
N LYS A 134 -17.03 4.58 4.47
CA LYS A 134 -17.70 4.53 5.77
C LYS A 134 -18.82 3.49 5.84
N THR A 135 -18.72 2.42 5.06
CA THR A 135 -19.66 1.30 5.02
C THR A 135 -19.14 0.06 5.76
N ILE A 136 -17.92 0.13 6.27
CA ILE A 136 -17.30 -0.97 6.99
C ILE A 136 -18.03 -1.25 8.31
N SER A 137 -18.40 -2.52 8.54
CA SER A 137 -19.01 -2.99 9.78
C SER A 137 -18.55 -4.41 10.11
N SER A 138 -18.61 -4.83 11.36
CA SER A 138 -18.30 -6.20 11.78
C SER A 138 -19.43 -6.78 12.61
N VAL A 139 -19.90 -7.97 12.25
CA VAL A 139 -21.04 -8.65 12.89
C VAL A 139 -20.64 -9.43 14.14
N SER A 140 -19.34 -9.72 14.32
CA SER A 140 -18.87 -10.61 15.39
C SER A 140 -18.70 -9.97 16.77
N TYR A 141 -18.89 -8.66 16.86
CA TYR A 141 -19.00 -7.93 18.13
C TYR A 141 -20.09 -6.89 17.97
N THR A 142 -21.10 -6.94 18.80
CA THR A 142 -22.24 -6.02 18.82
C THR A 142 -21.84 -4.58 18.42
N HIS A 143 -22.20 -4.19 17.16
CA HIS A 143 -22.19 -2.81 16.67
C HIS A 143 -20.85 -2.06 16.58
N LEU A 144 -19.75 -2.71 16.13
CA LEU A 144 -18.58 -1.97 15.69
C LEU A 144 -18.82 -1.39 14.29
N THR A 145 -19.14 -0.11 14.24
CA THR A 145 -19.25 0.71 13.03
C THR A 145 -18.33 1.90 13.17
N LEU A 146 -17.95 2.53 12.06
CA LEU A 146 -17.26 3.82 12.12
C LEU A 146 -18.23 4.87 12.71
N PRO A 147 -17.73 5.84 13.50
CA PRO A 147 -18.53 6.95 13.97
C PRO A 147 -19.16 7.69 12.78
N THR A 148 -20.46 7.90 12.82
CA THR A 148 -21.18 8.64 11.78
C THR A 148 -21.01 10.16 11.93
N ASN A 149 -20.44 10.62 13.04
CA ASN A 149 -20.30 12.02 13.37
C ASN A 149 -18.83 12.40 13.48
N GLY A 150 -18.37 13.29 12.61
CA GLY A 150 -17.20 14.09 12.87
C GLY A 150 -16.06 14.07 11.89
N LEU A 151 -16.32 14.08 10.59
CA LEU A 151 -15.45 14.71 9.60
C LEU A 151 -16.36 15.44 8.62
N GLY A 152 -16.80 16.62 9.00
CA GLY A 152 -17.34 17.64 8.12
C GLY A 152 -16.20 18.52 7.67
#